data_ddbbbd5931afa48000efca63c8c4191c
#
_entry.id   ddbbbd5931afa48000efca63c8c4191c
#
_cell.length_a   1.000
_cell.length_b   1.000
_cell.length_c   1.000
_cell.angle_alpha   90.00
_cell.angle_beta   90.00
_cell.angle_gamma   90.00
#
_symmetry.space_group_name_H-M   'P 1'
#
loop_
_entity.id
_entity.type
_entity.pdbx_description
1 polymer ?
#
loop_
_entity_poly.entity_id
_entity_poly.type
_entity_poly.pdbx_seq_one_letter_code
_entity_poly.pdbx_strand_id
1 'polypeptide(L)'
;MPFLIALLILIILVLFGYGLIYYLGRKQTQANIELDEQKQEIMSTPVADKLYTLRNKNVSGATRRVYESEQAKWQTITRFRLPEIEAALVSAQDYTDKYNIVKARSVADEVETILEETKDEVNGINDRLTEILASEKASEDKHEETYERYAALRKQLLAHGYKFGDALETLEHHLAYIELDFTKYHQQMNDGDFIGAQEVLVQIDADLNELEQMMEKIPNLYSKLNEEYVEQVADMQQGFAHMEEENFHFPIDVDIPKEISASEKKVAEAKKAVSDADLTQASELMEAAGVQIDHTYTLMEKEIASREYIGKNQGAVQRRLEQVTQSNRYGALEIDRVAQNYILYDNEMGKMQEYADQIERQKDVLKTTDDQLAEHQIAYSDMETRYREIYDQLAEIDKGQSAIVVALANLRQRERDARDDLYMFELDLRNIKRSVEIHHLPGLTNEYLDYFFDTSDRIDQLSESLNRVKLDMVEIENLTDQIAKAIEYLDDETEKQVRAAQLTESAIQYANRYRPQHPELNAVIERSYYLFDKEFLYEDAFENIARAVDQIQPGARQEIIQQYDQENQVG
;
A
#
# COMPACT_ATOMS: atom_id res chain seq x y z
N MET A 1 10.39 -34.90 -101.03
CA MET A 1 10.46 -35.35 -99.68
C MET A 1 9.94 -34.35 -98.61
N PRO A 2 10.27 -33.01 -98.61
CA PRO A 2 9.79 -32.09 -97.56
C PRO A 2 8.26 -31.87 -97.58
N PHE A 3 7.63 -31.92 -98.72
CA PHE A 3 6.17 -31.70 -98.81
C PHE A 3 5.35 -32.84 -98.17
N LEU A 4 5.77 -34.09 -98.28
CA LEU A 4 5.14 -35.25 -97.67
C LEU A 4 5.28 -35.26 -96.16
N ILE A 5 6.44 -34.80 -95.60
CA ILE A 5 6.70 -34.66 -94.16
C ILE A 5 5.83 -33.54 -93.59
N ALA A 6 5.72 -32.40 -94.28
CA ALA A 6 4.89 -31.30 -93.84
C ALA A 6 3.38 -31.68 -93.86
N LEU A 7 2.92 -32.46 -94.87
CA LEU A 7 1.56 -32.95 -94.86
C LEU A 7 1.29 -33.95 -93.75
N LEU A 8 2.25 -34.81 -93.42
CA LEU A 8 2.13 -35.80 -92.34
C LEU A 8 2.10 -35.10 -90.96
N ILE A 9 2.94 -34.07 -90.73
CA ILE A 9 2.90 -33.23 -89.52
C ILE A 9 1.53 -32.51 -89.40
N LEU A 10 1.01 -31.97 -90.50
CA LEU A 10 -0.30 -31.31 -90.52
C LEU A 10 -1.41 -32.29 -90.11
N ILE A 11 -1.40 -33.54 -90.71
CA ILE A 11 -2.38 -34.57 -90.34
C ILE A 11 -2.27 -34.96 -88.86
N ILE A 12 -1.04 -35.10 -88.31
CA ILE A 12 -0.84 -35.40 -86.91
C ILE A 12 -1.36 -34.26 -86.02
N LEU A 13 -1.10 -32.99 -86.33
CA LEU A 13 -1.62 -31.84 -85.63
C LEU A 13 -3.17 -31.78 -85.66
N VAL A 14 -3.78 -32.07 -86.83
CA VAL A 14 -5.26 -32.14 -86.96
C VAL A 14 -5.83 -33.29 -86.11
N LEU A 15 -5.22 -34.49 -86.13
CA LEU A 15 -5.65 -35.62 -85.32
C LEU A 15 -5.45 -35.35 -83.84
N PHE A 16 -4.34 -34.71 -83.45
CA PHE A 16 -4.07 -34.29 -82.04
C PHE A 16 -5.09 -33.22 -81.64
N GLY A 17 -5.36 -32.24 -82.44
CA GLY A 17 -6.36 -31.20 -82.16
C GLY A 17 -7.76 -31.80 -82.03
N TYR A 18 -8.14 -32.75 -82.89
CA TYR A 18 -9.42 -33.47 -82.79
C TYR A 18 -9.49 -34.34 -81.52
N GLY A 19 -8.42 -35.06 -81.20
CA GLY A 19 -8.33 -35.83 -79.95
C GLY A 19 -8.43 -34.96 -78.67
N LEU A 20 -7.80 -33.79 -78.69
CA LEU A 20 -7.87 -32.85 -77.60
C LEU A 20 -9.29 -32.28 -77.41
N ILE A 21 -9.92 -31.85 -78.51
CA ILE A 21 -11.31 -31.34 -78.46
C ILE A 21 -12.28 -32.43 -78.03
N TYR A 22 -12.11 -33.66 -78.46
CA TYR A 22 -12.92 -34.82 -78.01
C TYR A 22 -12.74 -35.11 -76.54
N TYR A 23 -11.50 -35.08 -76.04
CA TYR A 23 -11.19 -35.29 -74.65
C TYR A 23 -11.79 -34.15 -73.75
N LEU A 24 -11.63 -32.88 -74.17
CA LEU A 24 -12.18 -31.72 -73.46
C LEU A 24 -13.72 -31.75 -73.44
N GLY A 25 -14.33 -32.15 -74.62
CA GLY A 25 -15.78 -32.32 -74.70
C GLY A 25 -16.32 -33.36 -73.72
N ARG A 26 -15.65 -34.53 -73.62
CA ARG A 26 -16.05 -35.59 -72.73
C ARG A 26 -15.93 -35.15 -71.24
N LYS A 27 -14.85 -34.41 -70.89
CA LYS A 27 -14.66 -33.81 -69.57
C LYS A 27 -15.75 -32.80 -69.21
N GLN A 28 -16.16 -31.96 -70.19
CA GLN A 28 -17.23 -30.97 -70.04
C GLN A 28 -18.59 -31.64 -69.86
N THR A 29 -18.90 -32.72 -70.61
CA THR A 29 -20.13 -33.47 -70.41
C THR A 29 -20.20 -34.07 -69.04
N GLN A 30 -19.09 -34.59 -68.51
CA GLN A 30 -19.05 -35.13 -67.16
C GLN A 30 -19.30 -34.01 -66.08
N ALA A 31 -18.71 -32.85 -66.29
CA ALA A 31 -18.96 -31.67 -65.39
C ALA A 31 -20.44 -31.23 -65.46
N ASN A 32 -21.05 -31.22 -66.67
CA ASN A 32 -22.48 -30.87 -66.82
C ASN A 32 -23.38 -31.91 -66.09
N ILE A 33 -23.03 -33.19 -66.11
CA ILE A 33 -23.75 -34.25 -65.35
C ILE A 33 -23.63 -34.04 -63.87
N GLU A 34 -22.43 -33.70 -63.36
CA GLU A 34 -22.17 -33.41 -61.98
C GLU A 34 -22.99 -32.18 -61.46
N LEU A 35 -23.11 -31.12 -62.29
CA LEU A 35 -23.96 -29.98 -62.00
C LEU A 35 -25.46 -30.33 -61.98
N ASP A 36 -25.92 -31.21 -62.91
CA ASP A 36 -27.32 -31.68 -62.90
C ASP A 36 -27.61 -32.55 -61.64
N GLU A 37 -26.65 -33.39 -61.20
CA GLU A 37 -26.77 -34.16 -59.97
C GLU A 37 -26.88 -33.23 -58.75
N GLN A 38 -26.07 -32.14 -58.68
CA GLN A 38 -26.17 -31.14 -57.63
C GLN A 38 -27.54 -30.43 -57.65
N LYS A 39 -28.06 -30.08 -58.81
CA LYS A 39 -29.43 -29.53 -58.95
C LYS A 39 -30.48 -30.49 -58.40
N GLN A 40 -30.35 -31.78 -58.70
CA GLN A 40 -31.27 -32.80 -58.18
C GLN A 40 -31.15 -33.00 -56.64
N GLU A 41 -29.93 -32.89 -56.11
CA GLU A 41 -29.70 -32.88 -54.64
C GLU A 41 -30.47 -31.74 -53.99
N ILE A 42 -30.37 -30.51 -54.53
CA ILE A 42 -31.11 -29.33 -54.07
C ILE A 42 -32.62 -29.56 -54.10
N MET A 43 -33.12 -30.13 -55.21
CA MET A 43 -34.54 -30.46 -55.33
C MET A 43 -35.03 -31.53 -54.38
N SER A 44 -34.15 -32.45 -53.97
CA SER A 44 -34.46 -33.53 -53.01
C SER A 44 -34.51 -33.02 -51.56
N THR A 45 -34.03 -31.82 -51.25
CA THR A 45 -34.10 -31.24 -49.92
C THR A 45 -35.56 -31.11 -49.46
N PRO A 46 -35.96 -31.57 -48.27
CA PRO A 46 -37.38 -31.71 -47.90
C PRO A 46 -38.05 -30.39 -47.47
N VAL A 47 -37.76 -29.30 -48.16
CA VAL A 47 -38.34 -27.97 -47.91
C VAL A 47 -39.84 -27.96 -48.14
N ALA A 48 -40.29 -28.57 -49.27
CA ALA A 48 -41.69 -28.63 -49.63
C ALA A 48 -42.55 -29.37 -48.58
N ASP A 49 -42.04 -30.47 -48.01
CA ASP A 49 -42.71 -31.28 -47.01
C ASP A 49 -42.87 -30.53 -45.69
N LYS A 50 -41.81 -29.80 -45.31
CA LYS A 50 -41.83 -28.96 -44.09
C LYS A 50 -42.79 -27.77 -44.26
N LEU A 51 -42.79 -27.07 -45.41
CA LEU A 51 -43.77 -26.03 -45.71
C LEU A 51 -45.20 -26.56 -45.70
N TYR A 52 -45.44 -27.78 -46.23
CA TYR A 52 -46.75 -28.42 -46.16
C TYR A 52 -47.17 -28.75 -44.74
N THR A 53 -46.26 -29.27 -43.91
CA THR A 53 -46.50 -29.56 -42.51
C THR A 53 -46.89 -28.29 -41.73
N LEU A 54 -46.12 -27.19 -41.85
CA LEU A 54 -46.41 -25.93 -41.20
C LEU A 54 -47.70 -25.30 -41.70
N ARG A 55 -48.02 -25.41 -42.96
CA ARG A 55 -49.31 -24.96 -43.52
C ARG A 55 -50.49 -25.66 -42.84
N ASN A 56 -50.41 -26.97 -42.62
CA ASN A 56 -51.49 -27.74 -41.97
C ASN A 56 -51.64 -27.46 -40.48
N LYS A 57 -50.59 -26.85 -39.85
CA LYS A 57 -50.65 -26.42 -38.44
C LYS A 57 -51.24 -25.02 -38.28
N ASN A 58 -51.72 -24.36 -39.39
CA ASN A 58 -52.37 -23.03 -39.35
C ASN A 58 -51.57 -21.99 -38.62
N VAL A 59 -50.26 -21.90 -38.91
CA VAL A 59 -49.34 -20.99 -38.22
C VAL A 59 -49.78 -19.53 -38.25
N SER A 60 -49.58 -18.78 -37.15
CA SER A 60 -49.95 -17.39 -36.98
C SER A 60 -48.81 -16.52 -36.44
N GLY A 61 -49.04 -15.25 -36.18
CA GLY A 61 -48.14 -14.32 -35.51
C GLY A 61 -46.72 -14.24 -36.09
N ALA A 62 -45.69 -14.37 -35.27
CA ALA A 62 -44.29 -14.33 -35.66
C ALA A 62 -43.90 -15.54 -36.52
N THR A 63 -44.43 -16.73 -36.18
CA THR A 63 -44.20 -17.97 -36.95
C THR A 63 -44.72 -17.87 -38.36
N ARG A 64 -45.92 -17.29 -38.57
CA ARG A 64 -46.47 -17.06 -39.91
C ARG A 64 -45.62 -16.12 -40.74
N ARG A 65 -45.12 -15.05 -40.15
CA ARG A 65 -44.23 -14.12 -40.91
C ARG A 65 -42.96 -14.80 -41.43
N VAL A 66 -42.34 -15.64 -40.60
CA VAL A 66 -41.16 -16.41 -41.02
C VAL A 66 -41.54 -17.46 -42.08
N TYR A 67 -42.64 -18.21 -41.84
CA TYR A 67 -43.15 -19.17 -42.82
C TYR A 67 -43.43 -18.54 -44.21
N GLU A 68 -44.15 -17.41 -44.28
CA GLU A 68 -44.45 -16.72 -45.52
C GLU A 68 -43.19 -16.20 -46.21
N SER A 69 -42.20 -15.72 -45.45
CA SER A 69 -40.90 -15.31 -45.99
C SER A 69 -40.15 -16.48 -46.65
N GLU A 70 -40.02 -17.60 -45.92
CA GLU A 70 -39.28 -18.77 -46.41
C GLU A 70 -40.04 -19.44 -47.57
N GLN A 71 -41.36 -19.45 -47.53
CA GLN A 71 -42.21 -19.91 -48.64
C GLN A 71 -42.00 -19.07 -49.92
N ALA A 72 -41.93 -17.74 -49.79
CA ALA A 72 -41.67 -16.85 -50.94
C ALA A 72 -40.29 -17.10 -51.57
N LYS A 73 -39.27 -17.27 -50.73
CA LYS A 73 -37.92 -17.64 -51.21
C LYS A 73 -37.93 -18.97 -51.93
N TRP A 74 -38.51 -20.01 -51.37
CA TRP A 74 -38.64 -21.32 -51.99
C TRP A 74 -39.39 -21.27 -53.30
N GLN A 75 -40.47 -20.49 -53.38
CA GLN A 75 -41.20 -20.27 -54.64
C GLN A 75 -40.35 -19.56 -55.70
N THR A 76 -39.51 -18.62 -55.31
CA THR A 76 -38.58 -17.94 -56.22
C THR A 76 -37.53 -18.92 -56.75
N ILE A 77 -36.99 -19.76 -55.91
CA ILE A 77 -36.02 -20.79 -56.31
C ILE A 77 -36.64 -21.79 -57.27
N THR A 78 -37.78 -22.34 -56.91
CA THR A 78 -38.44 -23.39 -57.68
C THR A 78 -39.07 -22.92 -59.00
N ARG A 79 -39.60 -21.68 -59.06
CA ARG A 79 -40.27 -21.16 -60.21
C ARG A 79 -39.33 -20.44 -61.19
N PHE A 80 -38.23 -19.90 -60.73
CA PHE A 80 -37.35 -19.08 -61.56
C PHE A 80 -35.93 -19.60 -61.61
N ARG A 81 -35.24 -19.75 -60.50
CA ARG A 81 -33.81 -20.13 -60.48
C ARG A 81 -33.55 -21.56 -60.96
N LEU A 82 -34.26 -22.56 -60.45
CA LEU A 82 -34.06 -23.94 -60.90
C LEU A 82 -34.36 -24.15 -62.40
N PRO A 83 -35.43 -23.58 -63.00
CA PRO A 83 -35.64 -23.60 -64.44
C PRO A 83 -34.57 -22.84 -65.24
N GLU A 84 -34.05 -21.74 -64.73
CA GLU A 84 -32.94 -20.97 -65.35
C GLU A 84 -31.65 -21.81 -65.35
N ILE A 85 -31.31 -22.45 -64.28
CA ILE A 85 -30.19 -23.40 -64.18
C ILE A 85 -30.37 -24.55 -65.16
N GLU A 86 -31.56 -25.13 -65.21
CA GLU A 86 -31.86 -26.19 -66.16
C GLU A 86 -31.70 -25.76 -67.64
N ALA A 87 -32.20 -24.58 -68.04
CA ALA A 87 -32.02 -23.99 -69.37
C ALA A 87 -30.55 -23.72 -69.67
N ALA A 88 -29.78 -23.25 -68.65
CA ALA A 88 -28.34 -23.00 -68.81
C ALA A 88 -27.55 -24.32 -68.95
N LEU A 89 -27.89 -25.37 -68.20
CA LEU A 89 -27.28 -26.72 -68.30
C LEU A 89 -27.57 -27.30 -69.71
N VAL A 90 -28.80 -27.21 -70.19
CA VAL A 90 -29.15 -27.63 -71.58
C VAL A 90 -28.33 -26.85 -72.58
N SER A 91 -28.17 -25.55 -72.42
CA SER A 91 -27.35 -24.72 -73.29
C SER A 91 -25.86 -25.09 -73.22
N ALA A 92 -25.32 -25.36 -72.02
CA ALA A 92 -23.94 -25.83 -71.81
C ALA A 92 -23.70 -27.17 -72.52
N GLN A 93 -24.68 -28.10 -72.46
CA GLN A 93 -24.62 -29.36 -73.19
C GLN A 93 -24.69 -29.17 -74.70
N ASP A 94 -25.58 -28.30 -75.24
CA ASP A 94 -25.67 -28.00 -76.67
C ASP A 94 -24.36 -27.38 -77.23
N TYR A 95 -23.72 -26.49 -76.44
CA TYR A 95 -22.38 -25.96 -76.75
C TYR A 95 -21.30 -27.07 -76.74
N THR A 96 -21.39 -28.01 -75.85
CA THR A 96 -20.47 -29.16 -75.74
C THR A 96 -20.62 -30.06 -76.96
N ASP A 97 -21.85 -30.36 -77.35
CA ASP A 97 -22.17 -31.21 -78.53
C ASP A 97 -21.75 -30.57 -79.85
N LYS A 98 -21.75 -29.23 -79.90
CA LYS A 98 -21.24 -28.43 -81.03
C LYS A 98 -19.74 -28.14 -81.02
N TYR A 99 -19.02 -28.78 -80.09
CA TYR A 99 -17.58 -28.63 -79.88
C TYR A 99 -17.12 -27.20 -79.52
N ASN A 100 -18.02 -26.39 -78.96
CA ASN A 100 -17.70 -25.04 -78.51
C ASN A 100 -17.38 -25.08 -76.97
N ILE A 101 -16.26 -25.70 -76.65
CA ILE A 101 -15.89 -26.02 -75.28
C ILE A 101 -15.68 -24.74 -74.42
N VAL A 102 -15.19 -23.64 -74.99
CA VAL A 102 -14.97 -22.38 -74.27
C VAL A 102 -16.29 -21.79 -73.77
N LYS A 103 -17.32 -21.75 -74.63
CA LYS A 103 -18.64 -21.26 -74.20
C LYS A 103 -19.35 -22.24 -73.31
N ALA A 104 -19.22 -23.56 -73.54
CA ALA A 104 -19.78 -24.58 -72.69
C ALA A 104 -19.24 -24.44 -71.25
N ARG A 105 -17.94 -24.24 -71.15
CA ARG A 105 -17.28 -24.06 -69.79
C ARG A 105 -17.73 -22.75 -69.16
N SER A 106 -17.79 -21.65 -69.87
CA SER A 106 -18.23 -20.36 -69.30
C SER A 106 -19.65 -20.43 -68.72
N VAL A 107 -20.57 -21.14 -69.42
CA VAL A 107 -21.94 -21.35 -68.95
C VAL A 107 -21.96 -22.33 -67.76
N ALA A 108 -21.15 -23.38 -67.80
CA ALA A 108 -21.05 -24.33 -66.70
C ALA A 108 -20.49 -23.68 -65.40
N ASP A 109 -19.44 -22.84 -65.56
CA ASP A 109 -18.85 -22.09 -64.38
C ASP A 109 -19.91 -21.10 -63.83
N GLU A 110 -20.73 -20.47 -64.61
CA GLU A 110 -21.85 -19.61 -64.20
C GLU A 110 -22.94 -20.42 -63.46
N VAL A 111 -23.31 -21.58 -64.01
CA VAL A 111 -24.28 -22.51 -63.44
C VAL A 111 -23.76 -23.02 -62.07
N GLU A 112 -22.47 -23.37 -61.98
CA GLU A 112 -21.84 -23.82 -60.73
C GLU A 112 -22.00 -22.76 -59.64
N THR A 113 -21.69 -21.48 -59.96
CA THR A 113 -21.85 -20.37 -59.00
C THR A 113 -23.31 -20.22 -58.55
N ILE A 114 -24.26 -20.22 -59.49
CA ILE A 114 -25.70 -20.09 -59.15
C ILE A 114 -26.21 -21.31 -58.35
N LEU A 115 -25.71 -22.51 -58.67
CA LEU A 115 -26.05 -23.73 -57.91
C LEU A 115 -25.55 -23.66 -56.48
N GLU A 116 -24.31 -23.21 -56.26
CA GLU A 116 -23.71 -23.06 -54.92
C GLU A 116 -24.51 -22.06 -54.09
N GLU A 117 -24.79 -20.85 -54.63
CA GLU A 117 -25.65 -19.87 -53.98
C GLU A 117 -27.07 -20.41 -53.68
N THR A 118 -27.65 -21.16 -54.62
CA THR A 118 -29.00 -21.72 -54.47
C THR A 118 -29.01 -22.83 -53.42
N LYS A 119 -27.97 -23.64 -53.34
CA LYS A 119 -27.80 -24.70 -52.33
C LYS A 119 -27.74 -24.10 -50.92
N ASP A 120 -26.94 -23.05 -50.74
CA ASP A 120 -26.82 -22.37 -49.46
C ASP A 120 -28.15 -21.73 -49.03
N GLU A 121 -28.86 -21.09 -49.95
CA GLU A 121 -30.17 -20.49 -49.69
C GLU A 121 -31.22 -21.56 -49.33
N VAL A 122 -31.24 -22.72 -50.03
CA VAL A 122 -32.16 -23.84 -49.75
C VAL A 122 -31.84 -24.47 -48.42
N ASN A 123 -30.56 -24.65 -48.08
CA ASN A 123 -30.16 -25.14 -46.78
C ASN A 123 -30.61 -24.18 -45.66
N GLY A 124 -30.41 -22.87 -45.86
CA GLY A 124 -30.86 -21.86 -44.90
C GLY A 124 -32.38 -21.88 -44.69
N ILE A 125 -33.19 -22.06 -45.78
CA ILE A 125 -34.64 -22.24 -45.69
C ILE A 125 -34.97 -23.52 -44.91
N ASN A 126 -34.32 -24.63 -45.28
CA ASN A 126 -34.54 -25.94 -44.66
C ASN A 126 -34.25 -25.90 -43.15
N ASP A 127 -33.16 -25.27 -42.71
CA ASP A 127 -32.75 -25.18 -41.32
C ASP A 127 -33.75 -24.33 -40.51
N ARG A 128 -34.18 -23.18 -41.03
CA ARG A 128 -35.20 -22.32 -40.38
C ARG A 128 -36.54 -23.03 -40.22
N LEU A 129 -37.00 -23.76 -41.25
CA LEU A 129 -38.24 -24.54 -41.18
C LEU A 129 -38.11 -25.71 -40.18
N THR A 130 -36.90 -26.29 -40.10
CA THR A 130 -36.62 -27.36 -39.12
C THR A 130 -36.64 -26.80 -37.69
N GLU A 131 -36.04 -25.60 -37.52
CA GLU A 131 -36.01 -24.91 -36.22
C GLU A 131 -37.44 -24.60 -35.72
N ILE A 132 -38.33 -24.11 -36.63
CA ILE A 132 -39.73 -23.85 -36.28
C ILE A 132 -40.45 -25.13 -35.86
N LEU A 133 -40.26 -26.24 -36.57
CA LEU A 133 -40.89 -27.53 -36.25
C LEU A 133 -40.31 -28.15 -34.98
N ALA A 134 -39.00 -27.92 -34.69
CA ALA A 134 -38.34 -28.40 -33.48
C ALA A 134 -38.72 -27.54 -32.27
N SER A 135 -38.92 -26.20 -32.46
CA SER A 135 -39.28 -25.28 -31.38
C SER A 135 -40.61 -25.62 -30.72
N GLU A 136 -41.57 -26.15 -31.47
CA GLU A 136 -42.85 -26.61 -30.90
C GLU A 136 -42.63 -27.64 -29.81
N LYS A 137 -41.88 -28.71 -30.10
CA LYS A 137 -41.61 -29.78 -29.11
C LYS A 137 -40.72 -29.32 -27.97
N ALA A 138 -39.66 -28.53 -28.29
CA ALA A 138 -38.76 -27.97 -27.27
C ALA A 138 -39.50 -27.03 -26.34
N SER A 139 -40.48 -26.27 -26.86
CA SER A 139 -41.33 -25.39 -26.06
C SER A 139 -42.27 -26.19 -25.13
N GLU A 140 -42.80 -27.31 -25.58
CA GLU A 140 -43.62 -28.20 -24.72
C GLU A 140 -42.80 -28.79 -23.56
N ASP A 141 -41.62 -29.34 -23.86
CA ASP A 141 -40.71 -29.90 -22.85
C ASP A 141 -40.26 -28.84 -21.82
N LYS A 142 -39.89 -27.65 -22.30
CA LYS A 142 -39.48 -26.54 -21.45
C LYS A 142 -40.63 -25.97 -20.63
N HIS A 143 -41.84 -25.94 -21.19
CA HIS A 143 -43.07 -25.53 -20.46
C HIS A 143 -43.32 -26.43 -19.29
N GLU A 144 -43.23 -27.78 -19.41
CA GLU A 144 -43.43 -28.71 -18.33
C GLU A 144 -42.47 -28.40 -17.16
N GLU A 145 -41.15 -28.22 -17.47
CA GLU A 145 -40.13 -27.87 -16.49
C GLU A 145 -40.43 -26.51 -15.78
N THR A 146 -40.74 -25.46 -16.53
CA THR A 146 -41.05 -24.13 -15.96
C THR A 146 -42.34 -24.12 -15.14
N TYR A 147 -43.35 -24.90 -15.56
CA TYR A 147 -44.62 -25.00 -14.83
C TYR A 147 -44.46 -25.79 -13.52
N GLU A 148 -43.61 -26.83 -13.49
CA GLU A 148 -43.29 -27.52 -12.23
C GLU A 148 -42.58 -26.58 -11.25
N ARG A 149 -41.63 -25.78 -11.72
CA ARG A 149 -40.98 -24.75 -10.90
C ARG A 149 -41.97 -23.71 -10.37
N TYR A 150 -42.83 -23.17 -11.23
CA TYR A 150 -43.88 -22.26 -10.82
C TYR A 150 -44.79 -22.86 -9.74
N ALA A 151 -45.25 -24.10 -9.92
CA ALA A 151 -46.11 -24.81 -8.97
C ALA A 151 -45.40 -25.03 -7.62
N ALA A 152 -44.10 -25.33 -7.64
CA ALA A 152 -43.28 -25.48 -6.43
C ALA A 152 -43.16 -24.15 -5.67
N LEU A 153 -42.83 -23.03 -6.36
CA LEU A 153 -42.71 -21.71 -5.76
C LEU A 153 -44.06 -21.22 -5.18
N ARG A 154 -45.15 -21.40 -5.93
CA ARG A 154 -46.52 -21.10 -5.45
C ARG A 154 -46.86 -21.88 -4.18
N LYS A 155 -46.55 -23.16 -4.14
CA LYS A 155 -46.76 -24.01 -2.96
C LYS A 155 -45.90 -23.55 -1.77
N GLN A 156 -44.65 -23.18 -2.02
CA GLN A 156 -43.72 -22.68 -0.99
C GLN A 156 -44.23 -21.33 -0.42
N LEU A 157 -44.68 -20.41 -1.28
CA LEU A 157 -45.19 -19.13 -0.86
C LEU A 157 -46.46 -19.27 0.00
N LEU A 158 -47.37 -20.15 -0.41
CA LEU A 158 -48.62 -20.43 0.36
C LEU A 158 -48.31 -21.13 1.69
N ALA A 159 -47.35 -22.06 1.73
CA ALA A 159 -47.03 -22.81 2.95
C ALA A 159 -46.25 -21.98 3.97
N HIS A 160 -45.43 -21.02 3.53
CA HIS A 160 -44.45 -20.28 4.34
C HIS A 160 -44.58 -18.77 4.23
N GLY A 161 -45.76 -18.24 3.82
CA GLY A 161 -46.01 -16.81 3.62
C GLY A 161 -45.61 -15.92 4.79
N TYR A 162 -45.74 -16.43 6.04
CA TYR A 162 -45.33 -15.71 7.24
C TYR A 162 -43.84 -15.30 7.28
N LYS A 163 -42.98 -15.98 6.51
CA LYS A 163 -41.53 -15.67 6.44
C LYS A 163 -41.22 -14.43 5.60
N PHE A 164 -42.16 -14.03 4.74
CA PHE A 164 -41.96 -12.94 3.80
C PHE A 164 -42.51 -11.60 4.32
N GLY A 165 -43.35 -11.66 5.39
CA GLY A 165 -43.97 -10.47 5.98
C GLY A 165 -44.70 -9.62 4.95
N ASP A 166 -44.41 -8.32 4.94
CA ASP A 166 -45.09 -7.36 4.05
C ASP A 166 -44.73 -7.54 2.57
N ALA A 167 -43.63 -8.23 2.25
CA ALA A 167 -43.22 -8.56 0.87
C ALA A 167 -44.09 -9.66 0.24
N LEU A 168 -44.93 -10.36 1.04
CA LEU A 168 -45.80 -11.45 0.55
C LEU A 168 -46.70 -10.98 -0.59
N GLU A 169 -47.33 -9.83 -0.45
CA GLU A 169 -48.25 -9.26 -1.44
C GLU A 169 -47.50 -9.00 -2.78
N THR A 170 -46.32 -8.45 -2.73
CA THR A 170 -45.47 -8.21 -3.93
C THR A 170 -45.10 -9.52 -4.61
N LEU A 171 -44.68 -10.55 -3.85
CA LEU A 171 -44.36 -11.87 -4.38
C LEU A 171 -45.57 -12.57 -4.99
N GLU A 172 -46.77 -12.45 -4.39
CA GLU A 172 -48.04 -12.95 -4.96
C GLU A 172 -48.39 -12.24 -6.27
N HIS A 173 -48.13 -10.96 -6.38
CA HIS A 173 -48.28 -10.22 -7.64
C HIS A 173 -47.35 -10.74 -8.73
N HIS A 174 -46.07 -10.98 -8.42
CA HIS A 174 -45.14 -11.58 -9.36
C HIS A 174 -45.60 -12.94 -9.86
N LEU A 175 -46.07 -13.81 -8.96
CA LEU A 175 -46.68 -15.09 -9.34
C LEU A 175 -47.89 -14.92 -10.25
N ALA A 176 -48.77 -13.96 -9.98
CA ALA A 176 -49.94 -13.69 -10.81
C ALA A 176 -49.54 -13.21 -12.22
N TYR A 177 -48.50 -12.40 -12.37
CA TYR A 177 -47.97 -12.03 -13.69
C TYR A 177 -47.43 -13.23 -14.46
N ILE A 178 -46.67 -14.11 -13.81
CA ILE A 178 -46.17 -15.33 -14.43
C ILE A 178 -47.32 -16.25 -14.87
N GLU A 179 -48.43 -16.33 -14.08
CA GLU A 179 -49.62 -17.11 -14.44
C GLU A 179 -50.34 -16.55 -15.68
N LEU A 180 -50.38 -15.20 -15.83
CA LEU A 180 -50.88 -14.54 -17.04
C LEU A 180 -49.98 -14.86 -18.27
N ASP A 181 -48.68 -14.91 -18.11
CA ASP A 181 -47.80 -15.24 -19.20
C ASP A 181 -47.88 -16.72 -19.60
N PHE A 182 -48.13 -17.65 -18.67
CA PHE A 182 -48.49 -19.03 -19.02
C PHE A 182 -49.79 -19.10 -19.85
N THR A 183 -50.77 -18.28 -19.49
CA THR A 183 -52.01 -18.19 -20.27
C THR A 183 -51.75 -17.69 -21.69
N LYS A 184 -50.92 -16.68 -21.85
CA LYS A 184 -50.48 -16.11 -23.15
C LYS A 184 -49.67 -17.14 -23.96
N TYR A 185 -48.76 -17.89 -23.31
CA TYR A 185 -48.05 -19.01 -23.92
C TYR A 185 -49.00 -20.02 -24.52
N HIS A 186 -49.97 -20.50 -23.74
CA HIS A 186 -50.98 -21.44 -24.22
C HIS A 186 -51.82 -20.90 -25.36
N GLN A 187 -52.20 -19.64 -25.33
CA GLN A 187 -52.90 -19.00 -26.42
C GLN A 187 -52.07 -18.98 -27.71
N GLN A 188 -50.78 -18.57 -27.63
CA GLN A 188 -49.89 -18.53 -28.80
C GLN A 188 -49.62 -19.93 -29.37
N MET A 189 -49.45 -20.94 -28.52
CA MET A 189 -49.29 -22.34 -28.93
C MET A 189 -50.54 -22.84 -29.66
N ASN A 190 -51.73 -22.57 -29.13
CA ASN A 190 -53.00 -22.93 -29.76
C ASN A 190 -53.26 -22.20 -31.09
N ASP A 191 -52.84 -20.94 -31.19
CA ASP A 191 -52.97 -20.13 -32.39
C ASP A 191 -51.91 -20.47 -33.45
N GLY A 192 -50.94 -21.37 -33.13
CA GLY A 192 -49.84 -21.77 -34.00
C GLY A 192 -48.70 -20.76 -34.09
N ASP A 193 -48.54 -19.86 -33.12
CA ASP A 193 -47.40 -18.93 -33.03
C ASP A 193 -46.28 -19.51 -32.12
N PHE A 194 -45.59 -20.52 -32.61
CA PHE A 194 -44.55 -21.25 -31.86
C PHE A 194 -43.36 -20.35 -31.49
N ILE A 195 -42.97 -19.41 -32.35
CA ILE A 195 -41.88 -18.46 -32.08
C ILE A 195 -42.28 -17.50 -30.98
N GLY A 196 -43.50 -16.91 -31.06
CA GLY A 196 -44.01 -16.04 -30.01
C GLY A 196 -44.16 -16.78 -28.67
N ALA A 197 -44.65 -18.04 -28.69
CA ALA A 197 -44.75 -18.88 -27.50
C ALA A 197 -43.36 -19.13 -26.84
N GLN A 198 -42.35 -19.38 -27.66
CA GLN A 198 -40.98 -19.56 -27.15
C GLN A 198 -40.42 -18.28 -26.50
N GLU A 199 -40.69 -17.10 -27.08
CA GLU A 199 -40.29 -15.82 -26.49
C GLU A 199 -40.97 -15.61 -25.11
N VAL A 200 -42.26 -15.90 -25.01
CA VAL A 200 -42.98 -15.84 -23.71
C VAL A 200 -42.42 -16.82 -22.68
N LEU A 201 -42.07 -18.02 -23.12
CA LEU A 201 -41.49 -19.03 -22.22
C LEU A 201 -40.09 -18.63 -21.69
N VAL A 202 -39.27 -17.98 -22.50
CA VAL A 202 -38.00 -17.40 -22.07
C VAL A 202 -38.22 -16.31 -21.03
N GLN A 203 -39.24 -15.47 -21.20
CA GLN A 203 -39.60 -14.45 -20.22
C GLN A 203 -40.09 -15.07 -18.90
N ILE A 204 -40.95 -16.09 -18.97
CA ILE A 204 -41.40 -16.86 -17.78
C ILE A 204 -40.21 -17.43 -17.00
N ASP A 205 -39.24 -18.02 -17.71
CA ASP A 205 -38.06 -18.60 -17.07
C ASP A 205 -37.19 -17.53 -16.38
N ALA A 206 -37.06 -16.33 -16.97
CA ALA A 206 -36.36 -15.20 -16.35
C ALA A 206 -37.12 -14.69 -15.10
N ASP A 207 -38.42 -14.54 -15.18
CA ASP A 207 -39.25 -14.06 -14.08
C ASP A 207 -39.29 -15.07 -12.92
N LEU A 208 -39.30 -16.37 -13.23
CA LEU A 208 -39.18 -17.43 -12.22
C LEU A 208 -37.82 -17.39 -11.50
N ASN A 209 -36.73 -17.17 -12.23
CA ASN A 209 -35.40 -17.04 -11.64
C ASN A 209 -35.31 -15.83 -10.70
N GLU A 210 -35.93 -14.71 -11.09
CA GLU A 210 -36.00 -13.52 -10.24
C GLU A 210 -36.80 -13.78 -8.98
N LEU A 211 -37.99 -14.39 -9.13
CA LEU A 211 -38.86 -14.74 -8.01
C LEU A 211 -38.17 -15.73 -7.03
N GLU A 212 -37.44 -16.72 -7.54
CA GLU A 212 -36.66 -17.66 -6.72
C GLU A 212 -35.63 -16.92 -5.87
N GLN A 213 -34.90 -15.96 -6.46
CA GLN A 213 -33.92 -15.14 -5.74
C GLN A 213 -34.57 -14.28 -4.65
N MET A 214 -35.74 -13.70 -4.96
CA MET A 214 -36.52 -12.93 -3.97
C MET A 214 -36.94 -13.84 -2.82
N MET A 215 -37.51 -15.00 -3.11
CA MET A 215 -37.99 -15.94 -2.09
C MET A 215 -36.87 -16.56 -1.25
N GLU A 216 -35.66 -16.63 -1.77
CA GLU A 216 -34.47 -17.10 -1.01
C GLU A 216 -33.96 -16.01 -0.04
N LYS A 217 -33.88 -14.75 -0.49
CA LYS A 217 -33.21 -13.67 0.24
C LYS A 217 -34.13 -12.93 1.21
N ILE A 218 -35.39 -12.66 0.82
CA ILE A 218 -36.33 -11.86 1.61
C ILE A 218 -36.53 -12.37 3.03
N PRO A 219 -36.70 -13.69 3.32
CA PRO A 219 -36.88 -14.18 4.67
C PRO A 219 -35.78 -13.77 5.65
N ASN A 220 -34.51 -13.83 5.19
CA ASN A 220 -33.37 -13.43 6.01
C ASN A 220 -33.33 -11.92 6.24
N LEU A 221 -33.59 -11.11 5.19
CA LEU A 221 -33.67 -9.65 5.30
C LEU A 221 -34.81 -9.21 6.23
N TYR A 222 -35.96 -9.86 6.10
CA TYR A 222 -37.15 -9.56 6.93
C TYR A 222 -36.90 -9.91 8.41
N SER A 223 -36.36 -11.09 8.71
CA SER A 223 -36.03 -11.50 10.09
C SER A 223 -35.03 -10.53 10.72
N LYS A 224 -33.93 -10.21 10.00
CA LYS A 224 -32.91 -9.28 10.50
C LYS A 224 -33.48 -7.88 10.78
N LEU A 225 -34.34 -7.37 9.91
CA LEU A 225 -34.97 -6.06 10.10
C LEU A 225 -35.98 -6.02 11.27
N ASN A 226 -36.82 -7.07 11.41
CA ASN A 226 -37.91 -7.05 12.38
C ASN A 226 -37.52 -7.62 13.75
N GLU A 227 -36.59 -8.55 13.82
CA GLU A 227 -36.16 -9.15 15.08
C GLU A 227 -34.90 -8.44 15.62
N GLU A 228 -33.87 -8.22 14.79
CA GLU A 228 -32.59 -7.68 15.25
C GLU A 228 -32.61 -6.13 15.31
N TYR A 229 -32.87 -5.46 14.17
CA TYR A 229 -32.73 -3.98 14.11
C TYR A 229 -33.81 -3.24 14.89
N VAL A 230 -35.04 -3.77 14.92
CA VAL A 230 -36.13 -3.18 15.73
C VAL A 230 -35.81 -3.32 17.22
N GLU A 231 -35.34 -4.49 17.65
CA GLU A 231 -34.93 -4.72 19.04
C GLU A 231 -33.75 -3.79 19.43
N GLN A 232 -32.75 -3.69 18.58
CA GLN A 232 -31.61 -2.79 18.81
C GLN A 232 -32.01 -1.32 18.93
N VAL A 233 -32.93 -0.85 18.09
CA VAL A 233 -33.48 0.53 18.19
C VAL A 233 -34.24 0.71 19.48
N ALA A 234 -35.07 -0.27 19.89
CA ALA A 234 -35.80 -0.23 21.16
C ALA A 234 -34.83 -0.23 22.36
N ASP A 235 -33.77 -1.04 22.32
CA ASP A 235 -32.75 -1.08 23.34
C ASP A 235 -31.98 0.25 23.44
N MET A 236 -31.69 0.90 22.31
CA MET A 236 -31.07 2.24 22.31
C MET A 236 -31.98 3.28 22.96
N GLN A 237 -33.29 3.24 22.68
CA GLN A 237 -34.25 4.15 23.32
C GLN A 237 -34.33 3.94 24.83
N GLN A 238 -34.38 2.68 25.25
CA GLN A 238 -34.43 2.32 26.68
C GLN A 238 -33.09 2.67 27.36
N GLY A 239 -31.99 2.36 26.72
CA GLY A 239 -30.63 2.70 27.20
C GLY A 239 -30.47 4.20 27.38
N PHE A 240 -30.88 4.99 26.36
CA PHE A 240 -30.80 6.45 26.44
C PHE A 240 -31.69 7.01 27.57
N ALA A 241 -32.95 6.53 27.73
CA ALA A 241 -33.79 6.94 28.82
C ALA A 241 -33.17 6.65 30.19
N HIS A 242 -32.50 5.50 30.36
CA HIS A 242 -31.78 5.17 31.59
C HIS A 242 -30.55 6.09 31.81
N MET A 243 -29.86 6.45 30.75
CA MET A 243 -28.74 7.42 30.85
C MET A 243 -29.24 8.81 31.26
N GLU A 244 -30.41 9.25 30.75
CA GLU A 244 -31.06 10.51 31.20
C GLU A 244 -31.44 10.48 32.67
N GLU A 245 -32.02 9.37 33.16
CA GLU A 245 -32.31 9.17 34.58
C GLU A 245 -31.08 9.23 35.48
N GLU A 246 -29.94 8.73 34.99
CA GLU A 246 -28.63 8.80 35.66
C GLU A 246 -27.90 10.13 35.45
N ASN A 247 -28.52 11.12 34.82
CA ASN A 247 -27.97 12.45 34.53
C ASN A 247 -26.70 12.42 33.62
N PHE A 248 -26.66 11.51 32.63
CA PHE A 248 -25.65 11.61 31.58
C PHE A 248 -25.89 12.82 30.71
N HIS A 249 -24.83 13.49 30.33
CA HIS A 249 -24.84 14.58 29.37
C HIS A 249 -23.96 14.17 28.19
N PHE A 250 -24.32 14.64 27.00
CA PHE A 250 -23.58 14.38 25.78
C PHE A 250 -22.90 15.68 25.31
N PRO A 251 -21.80 15.59 24.54
CA PRO A 251 -21.20 16.76 23.90
C PRO A 251 -22.22 17.56 23.08
N ILE A 252 -22.01 18.87 22.95
CA ILE A 252 -22.95 19.79 22.29
C ILE A 252 -23.26 19.40 20.83
N ASP A 253 -22.34 18.75 20.17
CA ASP A 253 -22.43 18.28 18.78
C ASP A 253 -23.12 16.91 18.66
N VAL A 254 -23.43 16.23 19.76
CA VAL A 254 -24.04 14.90 19.82
C VAL A 254 -25.48 14.98 20.33
N ASP A 255 -26.43 14.66 19.45
CA ASP A 255 -27.88 14.63 19.75
C ASP A 255 -28.39 13.18 19.61
N ILE A 256 -28.31 12.41 20.70
CA ILE A 256 -28.72 10.99 20.71
C ILE A 256 -30.15 10.76 20.27
N PRO A 257 -31.18 11.52 20.72
CA PRO A 257 -32.51 11.40 20.19
C PRO A 257 -32.61 11.52 18.67
N LYS A 258 -31.83 12.42 18.08
CA LYS A 258 -31.77 12.61 16.63
C LYS A 258 -31.09 11.42 15.93
N GLU A 259 -30.03 10.89 16.52
CA GLU A 259 -29.34 9.69 15.99
C GLU A 259 -30.22 8.45 16.06
N ILE A 260 -30.96 8.25 17.15
CA ILE A 260 -31.96 7.18 17.28
C ILE A 260 -33.08 7.34 16.23
N SER A 261 -33.61 8.55 16.07
CA SER A 261 -34.64 8.83 15.05
C SER A 261 -34.10 8.61 13.62
N ALA A 262 -32.83 8.91 13.36
CA ALA A 262 -32.18 8.60 12.08
C ALA A 262 -32.07 7.08 11.85
N SER A 263 -31.77 6.31 12.91
CA SER A 263 -31.74 4.84 12.86
C SER A 263 -33.12 4.26 12.57
N GLU A 264 -34.18 4.73 13.27
CA GLU A 264 -35.56 4.34 13.01
C GLU A 264 -35.97 4.59 11.56
N LYS A 265 -35.66 5.78 11.06
CA LYS A 265 -35.97 6.17 9.68
C LYS A 265 -35.30 5.25 8.65
N LYS A 266 -34.04 4.96 8.82
CA LYS A 266 -33.29 4.05 7.93
C LYS A 266 -33.85 2.62 8.00
N VAL A 267 -34.17 2.12 9.18
CA VAL A 267 -34.85 0.82 9.34
C VAL A 267 -36.22 0.80 8.66
N ALA A 268 -36.99 1.88 8.75
CA ALA A 268 -38.28 1.98 8.07
C ALA A 268 -38.13 2.03 6.54
N GLU A 269 -37.13 2.75 6.02
CA GLU A 269 -36.82 2.80 4.59
C GLU A 269 -36.37 1.41 4.08
N ALA A 270 -35.54 0.70 4.84
CA ALA A 270 -35.13 -0.66 4.52
C ALA A 270 -36.32 -1.65 4.53
N LYS A 271 -37.24 -1.55 5.51
CA LYS A 271 -38.46 -2.36 5.56
C LYS A 271 -39.32 -2.14 4.32
N LYS A 272 -39.46 -0.88 3.88
CA LYS A 272 -40.20 -0.57 2.67
C LYS A 272 -39.58 -1.19 1.43
N ALA A 273 -38.25 -1.10 1.26
CA ALA A 273 -37.56 -1.71 0.13
C ALA A 273 -37.73 -3.25 0.12
N VAL A 274 -37.71 -3.90 1.29
CA VAL A 274 -38.00 -5.35 1.41
C VAL A 274 -39.45 -5.66 1.03
N SER A 275 -40.41 -4.82 1.46
CA SER A 275 -41.82 -4.95 1.08
C SER A 275 -42.04 -4.81 -0.44
N ASP A 276 -41.33 -3.88 -1.06
CA ASP A 276 -41.36 -3.67 -2.51
C ASP A 276 -40.58 -4.73 -3.28
N ALA A 277 -39.94 -5.70 -2.58
CA ALA A 277 -39.10 -6.77 -3.10
C ALA A 277 -37.88 -6.30 -3.91
N ASP A 278 -37.43 -5.05 -3.75
CA ASP A 278 -36.21 -4.53 -4.35
C ASP A 278 -34.97 -4.98 -3.53
N LEU A 279 -34.43 -6.11 -3.90
CA LEU A 279 -33.31 -6.74 -3.18
C LEU A 279 -32.04 -5.87 -3.14
N THR A 280 -31.81 -5.09 -4.19
CA THR A 280 -30.61 -4.24 -4.29
C THR A 280 -30.74 -3.07 -3.33
N GLN A 281 -31.83 -2.33 -3.42
CA GLN A 281 -32.11 -1.20 -2.54
C GLN A 281 -32.26 -1.64 -1.08
N ALA A 282 -32.92 -2.78 -0.83
CA ALA A 282 -33.07 -3.35 0.51
C ALA A 282 -31.71 -3.65 1.17
N SER A 283 -30.78 -4.28 0.42
CA SER A 283 -29.45 -4.60 0.94
C SER A 283 -28.63 -3.34 1.28
N GLU A 284 -28.65 -2.33 0.42
CA GLU A 284 -27.95 -1.06 0.64
C GLU A 284 -28.51 -0.29 1.85
N LEU A 285 -29.83 -0.22 1.95
CA LEU A 285 -30.48 0.47 3.07
C LEU A 285 -30.31 -0.28 4.40
N MET A 286 -30.27 -1.61 4.38
CA MET A 286 -29.97 -2.41 5.57
C MET A 286 -28.53 -2.18 6.06
N GLU A 287 -27.55 -2.15 5.16
CA GLU A 287 -26.17 -1.83 5.53
C GLU A 287 -26.10 -0.41 6.14
N ALA A 288 -26.74 0.57 5.49
CA ALA A 288 -26.81 1.94 6.00
C ALA A 288 -27.52 2.05 7.35
N ALA A 289 -28.56 1.23 7.61
CA ALA A 289 -29.23 1.16 8.90
C ALA A 289 -28.33 0.55 9.98
N GLY A 290 -27.63 -0.56 9.66
CA GLY A 290 -26.68 -1.18 10.58
C GLY A 290 -25.56 -0.23 10.99
N VAL A 291 -24.94 0.46 10.03
CA VAL A 291 -23.90 1.47 10.31
C VAL A 291 -24.43 2.60 11.21
N GLN A 292 -25.67 3.04 11.01
CA GLN A 292 -26.27 4.10 11.83
C GLN A 292 -26.55 3.61 13.26
N ILE A 293 -27.03 2.38 13.42
CA ILE A 293 -27.26 1.75 14.71
C ILE A 293 -25.94 1.62 15.48
N ASP A 294 -24.91 1.06 14.86
CA ASP A 294 -23.59 0.90 15.46
C ASP A 294 -22.97 2.25 15.84
N HIS A 295 -23.15 3.27 15.01
CA HIS A 295 -22.70 4.63 15.33
C HIS A 295 -23.36 5.16 16.59
N THR A 296 -24.68 5.00 16.70
CA THR A 296 -25.45 5.49 17.86
C THR A 296 -25.03 4.75 19.14
N TYR A 297 -24.87 3.42 19.08
CA TYR A 297 -24.32 2.65 20.21
C TYR A 297 -22.93 3.13 20.61
N THR A 298 -22.03 3.35 19.66
CA THR A 298 -20.68 3.84 19.92
C THR A 298 -20.67 5.17 20.67
N LEU A 299 -21.59 6.09 20.33
CA LEU A 299 -21.74 7.37 21.03
C LEU A 299 -22.19 7.17 22.48
N MET A 300 -23.16 6.30 22.72
CA MET A 300 -23.66 6.00 24.06
C MET A 300 -22.62 5.24 24.92
N GLU A 301 -22.00 4.21 24.35
CA GLU A 301 -20.95 3.42 25.02
C GLU A 301 -19.74 4.27 25.39
N LYS A 302 -19.37 5.23 24.54
CA LYS A 302 -18.29 6.17 24.83
C LYS A 302 -18.52 6.94 26.13
N GLU A 303 -19.74 7.45 26.33
CA GLU A 303 -20.08 8.17 27.57
C GLU A 303 -20.02 7.27 28.81
N ILE A 304 -20.49 6.02 28.69
CA ILE A 304 -20.42 5.04 29.79
C ILE A 304 -18.95 4.70 30.12
N ALA A 305 -18.14 4.44 29.11
CA ALA A 305 -16.74 4.14 29.29
C ALA A 305 -15.96 5.33 29.88
N SER A 306 -16.28 6.55 29.45
CA SER A 306 -15.67 7.77 29.96
C SER A 306 -16.04 8.01 31.42
N ARG A 307 -17.29 7.74 31.83
CA ARG A 307 -17.69 7.78 33.25
C ARG A 307 -16.86 6.81 34.11
N GLU A 308 -16.69 5.58 33.63
CA GLU A 308 -15.89 4.57 34.34
C GLU A 308 -14.40 5.00 34.44
N TYR A 309 -13.85 5.56 33.34
CA TYR A 309 -12.50 6.10 33.32
C TYR A 309 -12.31 7.20 34.35
N ILE A 310 -13.25 8.16 34.43
CA ILE A 310 -13.20 9.27 35.40
C ILE A 310 -13.23 8.74 36.81
N GLY A 311 -14.18 7.82 37.14
CA GLY A 311 -14.28 7.20 38.45
C GLY A 311 -12.96 6.55 38.92
N LYS A 312 -12.21 5.97 38.00
CA LYS A 312 -10.89 5.34 38.31
C LYS A 312 -9.74 6.35 38.38
N ASN A 313 -9.75 7.40 37.59
CA ASN A 313 -8.58 8.25 37.35
C ASN A 313 -8.65 9.64 38.00
N GLN A 314 -9.83 10.12 38.45
CA GLN A 314 -9.97 11.42 39.11
C GLN A 314 -8.96 11.62 40.25
N GLY A 315 -8.86 10.64 41.15
CA GLY A 315 -7.91 10.71 42.26
C GLY A 315 -6.44 10.60 41.82
N ALA A 316 -6.17 10.04 40.64
CA ALA A 316 -4.81 9.97 40.09
C ALA A 316 -4.35 11.32 39.55
N VAL A 317 -5.24 12.05 38.87
CA VAL A 317 -4.95 13.41 38.34
C VAL A 317 -4.71 14.37 39.48
N GLN A 318 -5.52 14.34 40.53
CA GLN A 318 -5.33 15.16 41.74
C GLN A 318 -4.00 14.89 42.44
N ARG A 319 -3.65 13.60 42.67
CA ARG A 319 -2.34 13.23 43.23
C ARG A 319 -1.18 13.69 42.37
N ARG A 320 -1.33 13.60 41.03
CA ARG A 320 -0.29 14.07 40.12
C ARG A 320 -0.10 15.58 40.19
N LEU A 321 -1.18 16.34 40.27
CA LEU A 321 -1.13 17.79 40.48
C LEU A 321 -0.42 18.18 41.78
N GLU A 322 -0.75 17.50 42.87
CA GLU A 322 -0.08 17.70 44.19
C GLU A 322 1.41 17.38 44.11
N GLN A 323 1.77 16.23 43.52
CA GLN A 323 3.15 15.81 43.31
C GLN A 323 3.96 16.85 42.54
N VAL A 324 3.47 17.29 41.37
CA VAL A 324 4.15 18.25 40.51
C VAL A 324 4.27 19.62 41.22
N THR A 325 3.26 20.01 42.01
CA THR A 325 3.30 21.22 42.83
C THR A 325 4.38 21.13 43.89
N GLN A 326 4.52 19.98 44.58
CA GLN A 326 5.58 19.75 45.57
C GLN A 326 6.97 19.74 44.92
N SER A 327 7.10 19.07 43.76
CA SER A 327 8.34 19.07 42.96
C SER A 327 8.77 20.48 42.56
N ASN A 328 7.81 21.34 42.17
CA ASN A 328 8.08 22.74 41.87
C ASN A 328 8.66 23.51 43.08
N ARG A 329 8.01 23.39 44.24
CA ARG A 329 8.48 24.04 45.46
C ARG A 329 9.88 23.53 45.86
N TYR A 330 10.10 22.21 45.79
CA TYR A 330 11.41 21.63 46.05
C TYR A 330 12.47 22.15 45.09
N GLY A 331 12.18 22.17 43.81
CA GLY A 331 13.09 22.69 42.78
C GLY A 331 13.44 24.16 42.99
N ALA A 332 12.46 25.02 43.34
CA ALA A 332 12.72 26.44 43.63
C ALA A 332 13.64 26.62 44.85
N LEU A 333 13.43 25.84 45.91
CA LEU A 333 14.31 25.87 47.10
C LEU A 333 15.73 25.35 46.78
N GLU A 334 15.85 24.34 45.90
CA GLU A 334 17.17 23.83 45.51
C GLU A 334 17.91 24.84 44.62
N ILE A 335 17.20 25.54 43.72
CA ILE A 335 17.78 26.65 42.93
C ILE A 335 18.33 27.73 43.86
N ASP A 336 17.55 28.19 44.84
CA ASP A 336 17.99 29.18 45.81
C ASP A 336 19.25 28.75 46.57
N ARG A 337 19.30 27.49 47.00
CA ARG A 337 20.45 26.92 47.71
C ARG A 337 21.69 26.84 46.80
N VAL A 338 21.53 26.42 45.57
CA VAL A 338 22.63 26.27 44.59
C VAL A 338 23.13 27.62 44.13
N ALA A 339 22.24 28.60 43.90
CA ALA A 339 22.58 29.94 43.48
C ALA A 339 23.43 30.72 44.53
N GLN A 340 23.50 30.26 45.79
CA GLN A 340 24.41 30.83 46.80
C GLN A 340 25.88 30.51 46.50
N ASN A 341 26.14 29.34 45.89
CA ASN A 341 27.50 28.85 45.66
C ASN A 341 27.90 28.78 44.17
N TYR A 342 26.94 28.86 43.24
CA TYR A 342 27.19 28.74 41.81
C TYR A 342 26.54 29.90 41.02
N ILE A 343 27.10 30.26 39.90
CA ILE A 343 26.49 31.15 38.92
C ILE A 343 25.62 30.30 37.99
N LEU A 344 24.33 30.65 37.87
CA LEU A 344 23.33 29.97 37.06
C LEU A 344 23.05 30.79 35.83
N TYR A 345 23.09 30.22 34.62
CA TYR A 345 23.00 30.93 33.34
C TYR A 345 21.67 30.70 32.62
N ASP A 346 20.97 29.57 32.85
CA ASP A 346 19.80 29.14 32.08
C ASP A 346 18.47 29.71 32.59
N ASN A 347 18.52 30.74 33.48
CA ASN A 347 17.33 31.34 34.10
C ASN A 347 16.42 30.27 34.78
N GLU A 348 17.02 29.31 35.50
CA GLU A 348 16.33 28.19 36.12
C GLU A 348 15.20 28.63 37.03
N MET A 349 15.39 29.71 37.79
CA MET A 349 14.36 30.27 38.66
C MET A 349 13.18 30.82 37.84
N GLY A 350 13.45 31.50 36.71
CA GLY A 350 12.39 31.97 35.82
C GLY A 350 11.59 30.84 35.20
N LYS A 351 12.27 29.76 34.76
CA LYS A 351 11.61 28.53 34.27
C LYS A 351 10.74 27.88 35.33
N MET A 352 11.26 27.80 36.59
CA MET A 352 10.51 27.21 37.70
C MET A 352 9.27 28.04 38.07
N GLN A 353 9.35 29.37 37.94
CA GLN A 353 8.21 30.25 38.14
C GLN A 353 7.17 30.07 37.00
N GLU A 354 7.62 29.90 35.78
CA GLU A 354 6.74 29.61 34.63
C GLU A 354 5.99 28.29 34.84
N TYR A 355 6.68 27.26 35.33
CA TYR A 355 6.03 26.00 35.70
C TYR A 355 5.01 26.19 36.85
N ALA A 356 5.30 27.03 37.84
CA ALA A 356 4.34 27.34 38.90
C ALA A 356 3.06 27.96 38.33
N ASP A 357 3.19 28.89 37.40
CA ASP A 357 2.06 29.55 36.73
C ASP A 357 1.25 28.56 35.86
N GLN A 358 1.95 27.61 35.20
CA GLN A 358 1.29 26.54 34.44
C GLN A 358 0.52 25.58 35.37
N ILE A 359 1.10 25.18 36.48
CA ILE A 359 0.45 24.33 37.47
C ILE A 359 -0.82 24.98 38.02
N GLU A 360 -0.79 26.27 38.35
CA GLU A 360 -1.97 26.98 38.86
C GLU A 360 -3.08 27.06 37.81
N ARG A 361 -2.72 27.29 36.53
CA ARG A 361 -3.71 27.19 35.43
C ARG A 361 -4.35 25.81 35.34
N GLN A 362 -3.54 24.72 35.41
CA GLN A 362 -4.09 23.36 35.38
C GLN A 362 -4.99 23.06 36.58
N LYS A 363 -4.67 23.57 37.72
CA LYS A 363 -5.46 23.45 38.95
C LYS A 363 -6.82 24.16 38.79
N ASP A 364 -6.83 25.34 38.22
CA ASP A 364 -8.08 26.08 37.96
C ASP A 364 -8.96 25.37 36.92
N VAL A 365 -8.35 24.83 35.85
CA VAL A 365 -9.06 24.02 34.85
C VAL A 365 -9.64 22.76 35.47
N LEU A 366 -8.85 22.03 36.27
CA LEU A 366 -9.31 20.83 36.96
C LEU A 366 -10.49 21.13 37.89
N LYS A 367 -10.36 22.18 38.72
CA LYS A 367 -11.44 22.62 39.62
C LYS A 367 -12.71 22.97 38.86
N THR A 368 -12.61 23.78 37.80
CA THR A 368 -13.77 24.15 36.97
C THR A 368 -14.42 22.93 36.33
N THR A 369 -13.62 21.95 35.89
CA THR A 369 -14.10 20.70 35.29
C THR A 369 -14.80 19.82 36.34
N ASP A 370 -14.24 19.72 37.55
CA ASP A 370 -14.86 18.99 38.66
C ASP A 370 -16.17 19.65 39.12
N ASP A 371 -16.22 20.98 39.19
CA ASP A 371 -17.45 21.75 39.53
C ASP A 371 -18.53 21.53 38.44
N GLN A 372 -18.19 21.58 37.14
CA GLN A 372 -19.11 21.30 36.03
C GLN A 372 -19.65 19.85 36.07
N LEU A 373 -18.82 18.88 36.47
CA LEU A 373 -19.27 17.50 36.66
C LEU A 373 -20.27 17.39 37.83
N ALA A 374 -19.95 18.02 38.95
CA ALA A 374 -20.82 17.99 40.13
C ALA A 374 -22.17 18.65 39.85
N GLU A 375 -22.23 19.63 38.96
CA GLU A 375 -23.46 20.29 38.51
C GLU A 375 -24.13 19.59 37.31
N HIS A 376 -23.58 18.47 36.82
CA HIS A 376 -24.05 17.76 35.65
C HIS A 376 -24.15 18.65 34.39
N GLN A 377 -23.14 19.48 34.12
CA GLN A 377 -23.13 20.44 33.01
C GLN A 377 -22.15 20.05 31.89
N ILE A 378 -21.40 18.97 32.05
CA ILE A 378 -20.39 18.51 31.11
C ILE A 378 -20.56 17.03 30.79
N ALA A 379 -20.33 16.64 29.54
CA ALA A 379 -20.28 15.26 29.10
C ALA A 379 -19.07 14.54 29.72
N TYR A 380 -19.22 13.25 30.07
CA TYR A 380 -18.11 12.47 30.62
C TYR A 380 -16.94 12.31 29.62
N SER A 381 -17.24 12.22 28.34
CA SER A 381 -16.23 12.14 27.27
C SER A 381 -15.39 13.43 27.15
N ASP A 382 -16.04 14.60 27.31
CA ASP A 382 -15.34 15.89 27.32
C ASP A 382 -14.47 16.02 28.57
N MET A 383 -14.98 15.56 29.72
CA MET A 383 -14.21 15.54 30.95
C MET A 383 -13.02 14.58 30.88
N GLU A 384 -13.19 13.38 30.32
CA GLU A 384 -12.08 12.45 30.10
C GLU A 384 -10.99 13.10 29.26
N THR A 385 -11.36 13.78 28.18
CA THR A 385 -10.43 14.49 27.30
C THR A 385 -9.64 15.54 28.08
N ARG A 386 -10.33 16.38 28.89
CA ARG A 386 -9.68 17.38 29.73
C ARG A 386 -8.76 16.75 30.78
N TYR A 387 -9.16 15.63 31.40
CA TYR A 387 -8.34 14.96 32.38
C TYR A 387 -7.05 14.38 31.77
N ARG A 388 -7.12 13.83 30.58
CA ARG A 388 -5.94 13.36 29.83
C ARG A 388 -5.02 14.52 29.49
N GLU A 389 -5.56 15.62 28.98
CA GLU A 389 -4.80 16.83 28.66
C GLU A 389 -4.08 17.39 29.89
N ILE A 390 -4.80 17.51 31.04
CA ILE A 390 -4.20 17.96 32.30
C ILE A 390 -3.07 17.02 32.74
N TYR A 391 -3.30 15.71 32.68
CA TYR A 391 -2.31 14.72 33.09
C TYR A 391 -1.04 14.80 32.22
N ASP A 392 -1.19 14.93 30.90
CA ASP A 392 -0.09 15.03 29.95
C ASP A 392 0.70 16.35 30.15
N GLN A 393 0.01 17.46 30.37
CA GLN A 393 0.66 18.75 30.64
C GLN A 393 1.43 18.70 31.98
N LEU A 394 0.86 18.10 33.02
CA LEU A 394 1.55 17.89 34.28
C LEU A 394 2.77 16.96 34.15
N ALA A 395 2.72 15.98 33.25
CA ALA A 395 3.85 15.11 32.98
C ALA A 395 5.02 15.87 32.31
N GLU A 396 4.73 16.74 31.35
CA GLU A 396 5.76 17.57 30.72
C GLU A 396 6.36 18.60 31.70
N ILE A 397 5.55 19.19 32.57
CA ILE A 397 6.04 20.08 33.64
C ILE A 397 6.98 19.33 34.56
N ASP A 398 6.59 18.14 35.07
CA ASP A 398 7.40 17.31 35.96
C ASP A 398 8.75 16.91 35.35
N LYS A 399 8.73 16.56 34.06
CA LYS A 399 9.95 16.28 33.29
C LYS A 399 10.88 17.50 33.21
N GLY A 400 10.32 18.69 32.94
CA GLY A 400 11.10 19.92 32.90
C GLY A 400 11.69 20.31 34.27
N GLN A 401 10.90 20.18 35.33
CA GLN A 401 11.36 20.39 36.70
C GLN A 401 12.47 19.40 37.12
N SER A 402 12.28 18.13 36.80
CA SER A 402 13.26 17.09 37.07
C SER A 402 14.59 17.35 36.35
N ALA A 403 14.53 17.79 35.09
CA ALA A 403 15.72 18.14 34.34
C ALA A 403 16.53 19.27 34.98
N ILE A 404 15.85 20.30 35.50
CA ILE A 404 16.51 21.40 36.24
C ILE A 404 17.16 20.84 37.52
N VAL A 405 16.44 20.08 38.34
CA VAL A 405 16.96 19.53 39.58
C VAL A 405 18.17 18.62 39.34
N VAL A 406 18.14 17.78 38.31
CA VAL A 406 19.26 16.94 37.90
C VAL A 406 20.46 17.76 37.46
N ALA A 407 20.24 18.81 36.65
CA ALA A 407 21.30 19.72 36.22
C ALA A 407 21.98 20.40 37.43
N LEU A 408 21.20 20.87 38.40
CA LEU A 408 21.73 21.46 39.63
C LEU A 408 22.52 20.44 40.51
N ALA A 409 22.02 19.20 40.61
CA ALA A 409 22.74 18.15 41.33
C ALA A 409 24.09 17.80 40.67
N ASN A 410 24.15 17.85 39.34
CA ASN A 410 25.37 17.59 38.57
C ASN A 410 26.44 18.68 38.77
N LEU A 411 26.09 19.94 39.12
CA LEU A 411 27.06 21.00 39.36
C LEU A 411 28.07 20.61 40.47
N ARG A 412 27.61 19.95 41.50
CA ARG A 412 28.50 19.49 42.60
C ARG A 412 29.42 18.36 42.18
N GLN A 413 28.99 17.52 41.29
CA GLN A 413 29.86 16.47 40.75
C GLN A 413 30.91 17.10 39.83
N ARG A 414 30.51 17.98 38.96
CA ARG A 414 31.42 18.73 38.05
C ARG A 414 32.46 19.54 38.80
N GLU A 415 32.07 20.16 39.96
CA GLU A 415 33.04 20.82 40.87
C GLU A 415 34.08 19.84 41.43
N ARG A 416 33.64 18.65 41.89
CA ARG A 416 34.57 17.64 42.40
C ARG A 416 35.53 17.16 41.33
N ASP A 417 34.99 16.86 40.16
CA ASP A 417 35.77 16.41 38.99
C ASP A 417 36.84 17.47 38.63
N ALA A 418 36.45 18.75 38.57
CA ALA A 418 37.40 19.83 38.32
C ALA A 418 38.46 20.03 39.42
N ARG A 419 38.14 19.74 40.69
CA ARG A 419 39.14 19.76 41.78
C ARG A 419 40.10 18.56 41.69
N ASP A 420 39.62 17.42 41.31
CA ASP A 420 40.43 16.23 41.06
C ASP A 420 41.37 16.47 39.84
N ASP A 421 40.84 17.05 38.78
CA ASP A 421 41.63 17.44 37.61
C ASP A 421 42.69 18.45 37.96
N LEU A 422 42.38 19.48 38.75
CA LEU A 422 43.36 20.47 39.21
C LEU A 422 44.54 19.78 39.93
N TYR A 423 44.22 18.85 40.84
CA TYR A 423 45.24 18.09 41.55
C TYR A 423 46.11 17.26 40.58
N MET A 424 45.50 16.62 39.59
CA MET A 424 46.23 15.87 38.57
C MET A 424 47.11 16.77 37.72
N PHE A 425 46.63 17.93 37.29
CA PHE A 425 47.40 18.89 36.50
C PHE A 425 48.62 19.42 37.25
N GLU A 426 48.46 19.74 38.57
CA GLU A 426 49.62 20.11 39.42
C GLU A 426 50.64 19.00 39.50
N LEU A 427 50.17 17.74 39.58
CA LEU A 427 51.04 16.57 39.63
C LEU A 427 51.76 16.36 38.29
N ASP A 428 51.06 16.43 37.20
CA ASP A 428 51.57 16.21 35.86
C ASP A 428 52.62 17.29 35.48
N LEU A 429 52.30 18.56 35.77
CA LEU A 429 53.25 19.65 35.53
C LEU A 429 54.53 19.47 36.34
N ARG A 430 54.42 18.97 37.60
CA ARG A 430 55.56 18.62 38.47
C ARG A 430 56.34 17.43 37.93
N ASN A 431 55.66 16.44 37.38
CA ASN A 431 56.30 15.27 36.74
C ASN A 431 57.05 15.66 35.49
N ILE A 432 56.47 16.52 34.65
CA ILE A 432 57.09 17.09 33.44
C ILE A 432 58.41 17.82 33.83
N LYS A 433 58.34 18.70 34.81
CA LYS A 433 59.53 19.39 35.35
C LYS A 433 60.56 18.41 35.85
N ARG A 434 60.14 17.41 36.64
CA ARG A 434 61.01 16.37 37.17
C ARG A 434 61.68 15.52 36.08
N SER A 435 60.97 15.23 35.00
CA SER A 435 61.53 14.51 33.85
C SER A 435 62.70 15.26 33.21
N VAL A 436 62.56 16.56 33.03
CA VAL A 436 63.64 17.42 32.53
C VAL A 436 64.84 17.40 33.47
N GLU A 437 64.62 17.47 34.78
CA GLU A 437 65.69 17.48 35.83
C GLU A 437 66.42 16.14 35.94
N ILE A 438 65.69 15.03 35.92
CA ILE A 438 66.29 13.67 36.02
C ILE A 438 67.17 13.35 34.82
N HIS A 439 66.76 13.75 33.63
CA HIS A 439 67.53 13.48 32.40
C HIS A 439 68.63 14.50 32.16
N HIS A 440 68.86 15.41 33.13
CA HIS A 440 69.97 16.38 33.09
C HIS A 440 70.03 17.22 31.80
N LEU A 441 68.87 17.63 31.28
CA LEU A 441 68.86 18.50 30.11
C LEU A 441 69.55 19.84 30.49
N PRO A 442 70.51 20.36 29.65
CA PRO A 442 71.25 21.59 29.93
C PRO A 442 70.38 22.82 30.02
N GLY A 443 69.24 22.81 29.34
CA GLY A 443 68.24 23.88 29.32
C GLY A 443 67.07 23.54 28.40
N LEU A 444 66.18 24.47 28.25
CA LEU A 444 64.99 24.39 27.39
C LEU A 444 64.88 25.64 26.55
N THR A 445 64.22 25.54 25.40
CA THR A 445 63.97 26.69 24.52
C THR A 445 63.02 27.68 25.19
N ASN A 446 63.16 29.00 24.85
CA ASN A 446 62.26 30.02 25.44
C ASN A 446 60.81 29.72 25.09
N GLU A 447 60.53 29.22 23.90
CA GLU A 447 59.15 28.87 23.48
C GLU A 447 58.52 27.79 24.37
N TYR A 448 59.29 26.73 24.73
CA TYR A 448 58.86 25.71 25.65
C TYR A 448 58.63 26.28 27.05
N LEU A 449 59.53 27.12 27.54
CA LEU A 449 59.45 27.74 28.86
C LEU A 449 58.22 28.69 28.95
N ASP A 450 58.01 29.50 27.93
CA ASP A 450 56.83 30.36 27.84
C ASP A 450 55.54 29.56 27.89
N TYR A 451 55.46 28.43 27.17
CA TYR A 451 54.31 27.55 27.18
C TYR A 451 54.11 26.84 28.54
N PHE A 452 55.21 26.41 29.17
CA PHE A 452 55.19 25.81 30.50
C PHE A 452 54.67 26.82 31.56
N PHE A 453 55.15 28.05 31.56
CA PHE A 453 54.72 29.05 32.51
C PHE A 453 53.26 29.50 32.24
N ASP A 454 52.84 29.63 30.97
CA ASP A 454 51.43 29.91 30.64
C ASP A 454 50.51 28.81 31.16
N THR A 455 50.94 27.55 31.01
CA THR A 455 50.19 26.41 31.58
C THR A 455 50.14 26.47 33.11
N SER A 456 51.22 26.80 33.77
CA SER A 456 51.27 26.97 35.23
C SER A 456 50.33 28.11 35.70
N ASP A 457 50.36 29.23 34.97
CA ASP A 457 49.48 30.38 35.30
C ASP A 457 48.00 30.04 35.11
N ARG A 458 47.65 29.21 34.10
CA ARG A 458 46.30 28.73 33.95
C ARG A 458 45.88 27.75 35.03
N ILE A 459 46.78 26.92 35.54
CA ILE A 459 46.50 26.05 36.71
C ILE A 459 46.22 26.91 37.96
N ASP A 460 47.02 27.95 38.15
CA ASP A 460 46.79 28.88 39.27
C ASP A 460 45.43 29.63 39.11
N GLN A 461 45.06 30.06 37.88
CA GLN A 461 43.75 30.65 37.58
C GLN A 461 42.61 29.65 37.85
N LEU A 462 42.74 28.36 37.50
CA LEU A 462 41.74 27.34 37.80
C LEU A 462 41.61 27.19 39.34
N SER A 463 42.71 27.13 40.04
CA SER A 463 42.75 27.11 41.52
C SER A 463 42.02 28.30 42.14
N GLU A 464 42.29 29.51 41.66
CA GLU A 464 41.62 30.74 42.11
C GLU A 464 40.11 30.69 41.80
N SER A 465 39.72 30.27 40.58
CA SER A 465 38.32 30.16 40.18
C SER A 465 37.55 29.16 41.03
N LEU A 466 38.16 27.99 41.38
CA LEU A 466 37.60 26.99 42.27
C LEU A 466 37.51 27.40 43.75
N ASN A 467 38.19 28.48 44.16
CA ASN A 467 38.18 29.05 45.51
C ASN A 467 37.31 30.33 45.63
N ARG A 468 36.64 30.76 44.57
CA ARG A 468 35.69 31.91 44.63
C ARG A 468 34.45 31.55 45.45
N VAL A 469 33.82 32.58 46.06
CA VAL A 469 32.58 32.40 46.84
C VAL A 469 31.44 31.87 45.98
N LYS A 470 31.38 32.26 44.68
CA LYS A 470 30.45 31.74 43.70
C LYS A 470 31.25 31.18 42.53
N LEU A 471 31.03 29.90 42.28
CA LEU A 471 31.71 29.19 41.21
C LEU A 471 31.00 29.39 39.88
N ASP A 472 31.80 29.76 38.87
CA ASP A 472 31.39 29.76 37.48
C ASP A 472 31.84 28.45 36.81
N MET A 473 30.95 27.47 36.79
CA MET A 473 31.31 26.17 36.24
C MET A 473 31.61 26.18 34.75
N VAL A 474 31.08 27.16 33.98
CA VAL A 474 31.37 27.32 32.55
C VAL A 474 32.82 27.82 32.36
N GLU A 475 33.25 28.81 33.17
CA GLU A 475 34.64 29.27 33.19
C GLU A 475 35.59 28.15 33.63
N ILE A 476 35.25 27.46 34.69
CA ILE A 476 36.06 26.35 35.27
C ILE A 476 36.28 25.25 34.26
N GLU A 477 35.24 24.76 33.60
CA GLU A 477 35.33 23.68 32.59
C GLU A 477 36.15 24.12 31.39
N ASN A 478 35.96 25.34 30.92
CA ASN A 478 36.77 25.87 29.83
C ASN A 478 38.27 25.91 30.16
N LEU A 479 38.59 26.31 31.42
CA LEU A 479 39.97 26.33 31.88
C LEU A 479 40.53 24.88 32.02
N THR A 480 39.76 23.97 32.58
CA THR A 480 40.11 22.55 32.70
C THR A 480 40.45 21.94 31.33
N ASP A 481 39.59 22.15 30.33
CA ASP A 481 39.81 21.67 28.97
C ASP A 481 41.07 22.27 28.29
N GLN A 482 41.33 23.55 28.57
CA GLN A 482 42.52 24.20 28.00
C GLN A 482 43.79 23.69 28.66
N ILE A 483 43.77 23.49 30.00
CA ILE A 483 44.93 22.97 30.77
C ILE A 483 45.20 21.53 30.36
N ALA A 484 44.17 20.68 30.25
CA ALA A 484 44.33 19.28 29.80
C ALA A 484 45.07 19.18 28.50
N LYS A 485 44.67 19.99 27.48
CA LYS A 485 45.36 20.04 26.20
C LYS A 485 46.78 20.57 26.28
N ALA A 486 47.02 21.55 27.17
CA ALA A 486 48.35 22.12 27.38
C ALA A 486 49.29 21.12 28.06
N ILE A 487 48.83 20.39 29.05
CA ILE A 487 49.60 19.32 29.72
C ILE A 487 49.94 18.21 28.75
N GLU A 488 48.97 17.71 27.96
CA GLU A 488 49.20 16.69 26.92
C GLU A 488 50.29 17.15 25.94
N TYR A 489 50.23 18.39 25.45
CA TYR A 489 51.25 18.96 24.57
C TYR A 489 52.63 19.02 25.26
N LEU A 490 52.70 19.52 26.49
CA LEU A 490 53.96 19.64 27.25
C LEU A 490 54.57 18.26 27.54
N ASP A 491 53.76 17.27 27.87
CA ASP A 491 54.23 15.90 28.13
C ASP A 491 54.82 15.28 26.87
N ASP A 492 54.10 15.34 25.75
CA ASP A 492 54.57 14.87 24.46
C ASP A 492 55.84 15.57 24.01
N GLU A 493 55.92 16.91 24.17
CA GLU A 493 57.09 17.69 23.77
C GLU A 493 58.28 17.44 24.69
N THR A 494 58.06 17.26 25.98
CA THR A 494 59.11 16.88 26.93
C THR A 494 59.67 15.50 26.62
N GLU A 495 58.83 14.52 26.31
CA GLU A 495 59.29 13.18 25.94
C GLU A 495 60.14 13.23 24.65
N LYS A 496 59.74 14.02 23.64
CA LYS A 496 60.50 14.20 22.42
C LYS A 496 61.88 14.84 22.69
N GLN A 497 61.92 15.91 23.50
CA GLN A 497 63.15 16.59 23.84
C GLN A 497 64.10 15.71 24.62
N VAL A 498 63.62 14.98 25.65
CA VAL A 498 64.41 14.02 26.43
C VAL A 498 64.95 12.94 25.51
N ARG A 499 64.09 12.37 24.66
CA ARG A 499 64.54 11.33 23.70
C ARG A 499 65.60 11.87 22.74
N ALA A 500 65.39 13.07 22.17
CA ALA A 500 66.34 13.68 21.25
C ALA A 500 67.68 13.99 21.95
N ALA A 501 67.65 14.47 23.19
CA ALA A 501 68.87 14.71 23.94
C ALA A 501 69.67 13.43 24.19
N GLN A 502 69.04 12.36 24.64
CA GLN A 502 69.69 11.05 24.90
C GLN A 502 70.22 10.42 23.59
N LEU A 503 69.42 10.53 22.49
CA LEU A 503 69.90 10.11 21.17
C LEU A 503 71.11 10.92 20.69
N THR A 504 71.15 12.23 20.96
CA THR A 504 72.27 13.10 20.63
C THR A 504 73.50 12.67 21.40
N GLU A 505 73.47 12.42 22.70
CA GLU A 505 74.56 11.92 23.49
C GLU A 505 75.06 10.58 22.98
N SER A 506 74.16 9.64 22.69
CA SER A 506 74.49 8.34 22.08
C SER A 506 75.15 8.49 20.73
N ALA A 507 74.67 9.38 19.87
CA ALA A 507 75.16 9.67 18.57
C ALA A 507 76.56 10.31 18.63
N ILE A 508 76.83 11.23 19.58
CA ILE A 508 78.14 11.81 19.83
C ILE A 508 79.15 10.73 20.28
N GLN A 509 78.75 9.85 21.21
CA GLN A 509 79.55 8.73 21.65
C GLN A 509 79.87 7.80 20.47
N TYR A 510 78.91 7.50 19.63
CA TYR A 510 79.10 6.69 18.43
C TYR A 510 80.05 7.35 17.45
N ALA A 511 79.87 8.63 17.15
CA ALA A 511 80.73 9.43 16.26
C ALA A 511 82.15 9.53 16.75
N ASN A 512 82.42 9.59 18.05
CA ASN A 512 83.74 9.66 18.66
C ASN A 512 84.60 8.42 18.30
N ARG A 513 84.05 7.26 18.01
CA ARG A 513 84.77 6.05 17.55
C ARG A 513 85.43 6.24 16.19
N TYR A 514 84.81 7.07 15.33
CA TYR A 514 85.34 7.33 13.95
C TYR A 514 86.14 8.62 13.88
N ARG A 515 86.17 9.43 14.95
CA ARG A 515 86.94 10.71 15.01
C ARG A 515 88.39 10.64 14.64
N PRO A 516 89.19 9.59 15.02
CA PRO A 516 90.59 9.52 14.66
C PRO A 516 90.84 9.30 13.14
N GLN A 517 89.82 8.72 12.44
CA GLN A 517 89.94 8.37 11.00
C GLN A 517 89.21 9.41 10.11
N HIS A 518 88.28 10.19 10.69
CA HIS A 518 87.47 11.19 10.03
C HIS A 518 87.55 12.54 10.74
N PRO A 519 88.57 13.37 10.51
CA PRO A 519 88.76 14.67 11.15
C PRO A 519 87.66 15.66 10.90
N GLU A 520 86.91 15.51 9.80
CA GLU A 520 85.69 16.31 9.45
C GLU A 520 84.58 16.22 10.50
N LEU A 521 84.50 15.11 11.24
CA LEU A 521 83.57 14.94 12.32
C LEU A 521 83.79 15.93 13.48
N ASN A 522 85.00 16.48 13.66
CA ASN A 522 85.25 17.45 14.74
C ASN A 522 84.28 18.67 14.67
N ALA A 523 84.20 19.28 13.49
CA ALA A 523 83.33 20.46 13.31
C ALA A 523 81.85 20.12 13.50
N VAL A 524 81.39 18.88 13.09
CA VAL A 524 80.02 18.43 13.25
C VAL A 524 79.70 18.17 14.73
N ILE A 525 80.56 17.51 15.45
CA ILE A 525 80.43 17.25 16.89
C ILE A 525 80.40 18.57 17.68
N GLU A 526 81.29 19.52 17.39
CA GLU A 526 81.28 20.84 18.02
C GLU A 526 80.01 21.61 17.71
N ARG A 527 79.44 21.53 16.48
CA ARG A 527 78.19 22.14 16.12
C ARG A 527 77.01 21.47 16.87
N SER A 528 77.04 20.13 16.94
CA SER A 528 75.98 19.41 17.71
C SER A 528 76.05 19.73 19.19
N TYR A 529 77.25 19.86 19.80
CA TYR A 529 77.39 20.33 21.17
C TYR A 529 76.90 21.78 21.34
N TYR A 530 77.10 22.65 20.39
CA TYR A 530 76.64 24.04 20.46
C TYR A 530 75.09 24.08 20.43
N LEU A 531 74.43 23.32 19.50
CA LEU A 531 73.00 23.14 19.42
C LEU A 531 72.44 22.56 20.71
N PHE A 532 73.11 21.60 21.33
CA PHE A 532 72.73 20.89 22.52
C PHE A 532 72.85 21.76 23.79
N ASP A 533 74.03 22.41 24.01
CA ASP A 533 74.36 23.12 25.26
C ASP A 533 73.96 24.59 25.29
N LYS A 534 73.82 25.25 24.11
CA LYS A 534 73.58 26.68 23.99
C LYS A 534 72.25 27.07 23.40
N GLU A 535 71.82 26.32 22.39
CA GLU A 535 70.56 26.58 21.71
C GLU A 535 69.43 25.69 22.22
N PHE A 536 69.72 24.56 22.91
CA PHE A 536 68.79 23.58 23.43
C PHE A 536 67.88 22.94 22.35
N LEU A 537 68.42 22.85 21.11
CA LEU A 537 67.78 22.30 19.94
C LEU A 537 68.21 20.83 19.80
N TYR A 538 67.69 19.94 20.65
CA TYR A 538 68.13 18.55 20.79
C TYR A 538 67.85 17.73 19.51
N GLU A 539 66.74 17.91 18.86
CA GLU A 539 66.42 17.23 17.60
C GLU A 539 67.40 17.65 16.48
N ASP A 540 67.68 18.95 16.35
CA ASP A 540 68.62 19.48 15.37
C ASP A 540 70.05 18.98 15.65
N ALA A 541 70.41 18.93 16.93
CA ALA A 541 71.72 18.39 17.37
C ALA A 541 71.86 16.91 16.98
N PHE A 542 70.84 16.07 17.22
CA PHE A 542 70.80 14.69 16.82
C PHE A 542 70.86 14.52 15.29
N GLU A 543 70.00 15.24 14.56
CA GLU A 543 69.96 15.16 13.11
C GLU A 543 71.30 15.57 12.46
N ASN A 544 71.96 16.61 13.02
CA ASN A 544 73.26 17.06 12.55
C ASN A 544 74.33 15.97 12.68
N ILE A 545 74.47 15.32 13.84
CA ILE A 545 75.44 14.29 14.10
C ILE A 545 75.11 12.95 13.42
N ALA A 546 73.84 12.52 13.48
CA ALA A 546 73.34 11.28 12.91
C ALA A 546 73.55 11.25 11.38
N ARG A 547 73.26 12.38 10.69
CA ARG A 547 73.45 12.52 9.24
C ARG A 547 74.97 12.40 8.86
N ALA A 548 75.82 13.03 9.66
CA ALA A 548 77.30 12.98 9.36
C ALA A 548 77.82 11.59 9.60
N VAL A 549 77.40 10.87 10.62
CA VAL A 549 77.87 9.50 10.88
C VAL A 549 77.32 8.52 9.86
N ASP A 550 76.06 8.71 9.42
CA ASP A 550 75.39 7.86 8.41
C ASP A 550 76.11 7.97 7.02
N GLN A 551 76.69 9.13 6.71
CA GLN A 551 77.52 9.30 5.50
C GLN A 551 78.86 8.46 5.55
N ILE A 552 79.37 8.26 6.76
CA ILE A 552 80.63 7.47 6.95
C ILE A 552 80.27 5.98 7.05
N GLN A 553 79.23 5.65 7.78
CA GLN A 553 78.77 4.27 7.92
C GLN A 553 77.28 4.25 7.61
N PRO A 554 76.86 3.82 6.40
CA PRO A 554 75.46 3.70 6.04
C PRO A 554 74.67 2.79 6.99
N GLY A 555 73.57 3.30 7.52
CA GLY A 555 72.69 2.61 8.51
C GLY A 555 73.02 2.94 9.96
N ALA A 556 74.03 3.72 10.27
CA ALA A 556 74.47 4.09 11.62
C ALA A 556 73.32 4.86 12.37
N ARG A 557 72.61 5.70 11.67
CA ARG A 557 71.42 6.41 12.26
C ARG A 557 70.40 5.43 12.83
N GLN A 558 70.08 4.39 12.06
CA GLN A 558 69.09 3.39 12.51
C GLN A 558 69.61 2.53 13.65
N GLU A 559 70.89 2.21 13.59
CA GLU A 559 71.56 1.44 14.64
C GLU A 559 71.53 2.19 15.99
N ILE A 560 71.82 3.50 15.98
CA ILE A 560 71.77 4.34 17.19
C ILE A 560 70.36 4.39 17.78
N ILE A 561 69.34 4.58 16.92
CA ILE A 561 67.95 4.61 17.36
C ILE A 561 67.53 3.24 17.91
N GLN A 562 67.84 2.15 17.23
CA GLN A 562 67.53 0.80 17.70
C GLN A 562 68.22 0.43 18.99
N GLN A 563 69.48 0.82 19.17
CA GLN A 563 70.20 0.59 20.39
C GLN A 563 69.57 1.37 21.56
N TYR A 564 69.20 2.63 21.36
CA TYR A 564 68.49 3.44 22.32
C TYR A 564 67.13 2.84 22.73
N ASP A 565 66.34 2.44 21.70
CA ASP A 565 65.00 1.86 21.95
C ASP A 565 65.11 0.50 22.72
N GLN A 566 66.15 -0.29 22.45
CA GLN A 566 66.41 -1.54 23.20
C GLN A 566 66.82 -1.30 24.65
N GLU A 567 67.68 -0.31 24.91
CA GLU A 567 68.12 0.04 26.26
C GLU A 567 66.97 0.58 27.14
N ASN A 568 66.05 1.32 26.52
CA ASN A 568 64.88 1.89 27.20
C ASN A 568 63.65 0.96 27.26
N GLN A 569 63.60 -0.17 26.54
CA GLN A 569 62.57 -1.20 26.69
C GLN A 569 62.82 -2.17 27.85
N VAL A 570 64.04 -2.15 28.44
CA VAL A 570 64.44 -3.07 29.51
C VAL A 570 64.44 -2.40 30.90
N GLY A 571 64.15 -1.09 31.02
CA GLY A 571 63.99 -0.34 32.26
C GLY A 571 62.55 0.00 32.56
#